data_38e52860c120e267338a1f264f46a0bb
#
_entry.id   38e52860c120e267338a1f264f46a0bb
#
_cell.length_a   1.000
_cell.length_b   1.000
_cell.length_c   1.000
_cell.angle_alpha   90.00
_cell.angle_beta   90.00
_cell.angle_gamma   90.00
#
_symmetry.space_group_name_H-M   'P 1'
#
loop_
_entity.id
_entity.type
_entity.pdbx_description
1 polymer ?
#
loop_
_entity_poly.entity_id
_entity_poly.type
_entity_poly.pdbx_seq_one_letter_code
_entity_poly.pdbx_strand_id
1 'polypeptide(L)'
;MSDAFTVFIRHEEKVLLMQRADEVSDLPGAWDGVYGYGDHNDLDAVVSRIVESTGIPADKLQHVRTGKSRGIAMGNSLLEVTPILFISESNVVTPKTLYKNSEWVDPGMIGKKEYSTPSLRDMYGDVASFLYILKTSIGQEQNVAKEIQARLSGSGSLMDIQDEIYGVLSPNYMKGYIFVEASAFHHVEKLIGRAGVSTTPIKNCRKVLDGESPLEDVLPYLEPKAATTGIEEGCIVEIHGGAFRGQSARVIRVTESKEEVTVELFEAAVPVALTVRADQVRVTQRVE
;
A
#
# COMPACT_ATOMS: atom_id res chain seq x y z
N MET A 1 -20.75 -6.01 23.57
CA MET A 1 -19.68 -6.83 22.95
C MET A 1 -18.40 -6.32 23.55
N SER A 2 -17.50 -7.19 23.96
CA SER A 2 -16.21 -6.75 24.48
C SER A 2 -15.32 -6.47 23.27
N ASP A 3 -14.85 -5.24 23.15
CA ASP A 3 -13.90 -4.88 22.11
C ASP A 3 -12.54 -5.46 22.48
N ALA A 4 -11.88 -6.06 21.51
CA ALA A 4 -10.54 -6.61 21.66
C ALA A 4 -9.65 -6.11 20.52
N PHE A 5 -8.34 -6.21 20.72
CA PHE A 5 -7.39 -5.88 19.68
C PHE A 5 -6.25 -6.91 19.66
N THR A 6 -5.65 -7.09 18.51
CA THR A 6 -4.39 -7.81 18.36
C THR A 6 -3.36 -6.90 17.72
N VAL A 7 -2.19 -6.76 18.35
CA VAL A 7 -1.12 -5.90 17.86
C VAL A 7 -0.05 -6.74 17.19
N PHE A 8 0.21 -6.44 15.94
CA PHE A 8 1.36 -6.92 15.21
C PHE A 8 2.50 -5.93 15.38
N ILE A 9 3.67 -6.41 15.79
CA ILE A 9 4.86 -5.60 15.96
C ILE A 9 5.86 -6.03 14.91
N ARG A 10 6.30 -5.09 14.08
CA ARG A 10 7.31 -5.31 13.06
C ARG A 10 8.65 -4.72 13.50
N HIS A 11 9.71 -5.48 13.26
CA HIS A 11 11.08 -5.01 13.36
C HIS A 11 11.81 -5.43 12.08
N GLU A 12 12.31 -4.45 11.35
CA GLU A 12 12.82 -4.69 9.99
C GLU A 12 11.75 -5.41 9.13
N GLU A 13 12.07 -6.58 8.57
CA GLU A 13 11.17 -7.37 7.74
C GLU A 13 10.46 -8.52 8.50
N LYS A 14 10.64 -8.60 9.82
CA LYS A 14 10.05 -9.66 10.64
C LYS A 14 8.92 -9.14 11.51
N VAL A 15 8.01 -10.04 11.84
CA VAL A 15 6.86 -9.80 12.70
C VAL A 15 6.98 -10.62 13.95
N LEU A 16 6.69 -10.00 15.10
CA LEU A 16 6.66 -10.68 16.38
C LEU A 16 5.37 -11.49 16.53
N LEU A 17 5.52 -12.78 16.74
CA LEU A 17 4.46 -13.64 17.22
C LEU A 17 4.72 -14.02 18.67
N MET A 18 3.65 -14.02 19.46
CA MET A 18 3.63 -14.34 20.87
C MET A 18 2.84 -15.64 21.10
N GLN A 19 3.38 -16.58 21.83
CA GLN A 19 2.64 -17.78 22.18
C GLN A 19 1.97 -17.60 23.53
N ARG A 20 0.64 -17.70 23.56
CA ARG A 20 -0.17 -17.57 24.77
C ARG A 20 0.24 -18.61 25.80
N ALA A 21 0.20 -18.24 27.07
CA ALA A 21 0.42 -19.16 28.18
C ALA A 21 -0.70 -20.23 28.24
N ASP A 22 -0.44 -21.34 28.87
CA ASP A 22 -1.40 -22.46 28.97
C ASP A 22 -2.53 -22.17 29.97
N GLU A 23 -2.31 -21.21 30.87
CA GLU A 23 -3.25 -20.79 31.90
C GLU A 23 -4.26 -19.72 31.46
N VAL A 24 -4.13 -19.15 30.26
CA VAL A 24 -5.08 -18.15 29.78
C VAL A 24 -6.40 -18.81 29.39
N SER A 25 -7.52 -18.08 29.59
CA SER A 25 -8.87 -18.59 29.31
C SER A 25 -9.13 -18.72 27.80
N ASP A 26 -8.53 -17.84 27.01
CA ASP A 26 -8.84 -17.73 25.58
C ASP A 26 -7.68 -18.28 24.75
N LEU A 27 -7.94 -19.36 24.00
CA LEU A 27 -6.98 -20.02 23.12
C LEU A 27 -5.61 -20.28 23.77
N PRO A 28 -5.54 -21.04 24.88
CA PRO A 28 -4.27 -21.33 25.55
C PRO A 28 -3.28 -22.02 24.60
N GLY A 29 -2.02 -21.59 24.64
CA GLY A 29 -0.96 -22.12 23.78
C GLY A 29 -0.97 -21.65 22.32
N ALA A 30 -1.98 -20.88 21.88
CA ALA A 30 -2.06 -20.38 20.51
C ALA A 30 -1.00 -19.30 20.22
N TRP A 31 -0.53 -19.30 18.98
CA TRP A 31 0.29 -18.20 18.46
C TRP A 31 -0.59 -17.03 17.99
N ASP A 32 -0.23 -15.83 18.42
CA ASP A 32 -0.96 -14.59 18.15
C ASP A 32 -0.02 -13.40 18.06
N GLY A 33 -0.55 -12.20 17.77
CA GLY A 33 0.08 -10.94 18.09
C GLY A 33 0.04 -10.64 19.60
N VAL A 34 0.27 -9.39 19.98
CA VAL A 34 0.01 -8.96 21.37
C VAL A 34 -1.49 -8.66 21.49
N TYR A 35 -2.16 -9.48 22.26
CA TYR A 35 -3.61 -9.44 22.44
C TYR A 35 -4.02 -8.61 23.65
N GLY A 36 -5.13 -7.86 23.54
CA GLY A 36 -5.70 -7.10 24.62
C GLY A 36 -7.20 -6.90 24.49
N TYR A 37 -7.85 -6.57 25.61
CA TYR A 37 -9.24 -6.11 25.67
C TYR A 37 -9.26 -4.61 25.95
N GLY A 38 -10.22 -3.90 25.39
CA GLY A 38 -10.46 -2.49 25.62
C GLY A 38 -10.55 -1.68 24.31
N ASP A 39 -10.63 -0.36 24.45
CA ASP A 39 -10.73 0.56 23.32
C ASP A 39 -9.39 0.60 22.54
N HIS A 40 -9.43 0.12 21.33
CA HIS A 40 -8.28 0.14 20.41
C HIS A 40 -7.87 1.55 19.94
N ASN A 41 -8.73 2.57 20.16
CA ASN A 41 -8.41 3.98 19.87
C ASN A 41 -7.61 4.63 20.99
N ASP A 42 -7.59 4.06 22.18
CA ASP A 42 -6.69 4.49 23.26
C ASP A 42 -5.29 3.90 23.04
N LEU A 43 -4.52 4.58 22.20
CA LEU A 43 -3.17 4.12 21.85
C LEU A 43 -2.22 4.06 23.05
N ASP A 44 -2.43 4.88 24.07
CA ASP A 44 -1.59 4.83 25.29
C ASP A 44 -1.85 3.54 26.07
N ALA A 45 -3.11 3.11 26.16
CA ALA A 45 -3.46 1.82 26.74
C ALA A 45 -2.93 0.64 25.90
N VAL A 46 -3.00 0.75 24.56
CA VAL A 46 -2.44 -0.25 23.65
C VAL A 46 -0.92 -0.36 23.84
N VAL A 47 -0.19 0.75 23.86
CA VAL A 47 1.27 0.77 24.09
C VAL A 47 1.62 0.21 25.45
N SER A 48 0.89 0.58 26.51
CA SER A 48 1.08 0.00 27.85
C SER A 48 0.95 -1.51 27.82
N ARG A 49 -0.03 -2.03 27.09
CA ARG A 49 -0.23 -3.48 26.92
C ARG A 49 0.94 -4.14 26.19
N ILE A 50 1.49 -3.51 25.15
CA ILE A 50 2.67 -4.02 24.45
C ILE A 50 3.87 -4.09 25.41
N VAL A 51 4.15 -3.01 26.15
CA VAL A 51 5.26 -2.94 27.12
C VAL A 51 5.13 -4.03 28.19
N GLU A 52 3.94 -4.19 28.74
CA GLU A 52 3.65 -5.23 29.75
C GLU A 52 3.86 -6.64 29.24
N SER A 53 3.49 -6.89 27.98
CA SER A 53 3.52 -8.23 27.38
C SER A 53 4.89 -8.63 26.84
N THR A 54 5.62 -7.66 26.27
CA THR A 54 6.84 -7.91 25.49
C THR A 54 8.11 -7.40 26.17
N GLY A 55 7.99 -6.42 27.05
CA GLY A 55 9.13 -5.71 27.63
C GLY A 55 9.79 -4.70 26.67
N ILE A 56 9.25 -4.51 25.46
CA ILE A 56 9.76 -3.48 24.51
C ILE A 56 9.41 -2.10 25.10
N PRO A 57 10.37 -1.17 25.24
CA PRO A 57 10.12 0.17 25.76
C PRO A 57 9.18 0.97 24.86
N ALA A 58 8.31 1.80 25.44
CA ALA A 58 7.33 2.60 24.71
C ALA A 58 7.96 3.57 23.69
N ASP A 59 9.11 4.16 24.02
CA ASP A 59 9.89 5.07 23.17
C ASP A 59 10.50 4.38 21.94
N LYS A 60 10.45 3.05 21.89
CA LYS A 60 10.88 2.21 20.76
C LYS A 60 9.74 1.74 19.88
N LEU A 61 8.52 2.15 20.16
CA LEU A 61 7.32 1.74 19.47
C LEU A 61 6.72 2.91 18.69
N GLN A 62 6.45 2.70 17.42
CA GLN A 62 5.76 3.65 16.56
C GLN A 62 4.48 3.00 16.01
N HIS A 63 3.33 3.63 16.27
CA HIS A 63 2.07 3.24 15.65
C HIS A 63 2.11 3.54 14.13
N VAL A 64 1.69 2.56 13.32
CA VAL A 64 1.66 2.67 11.86
C VAL A 64 0.23 2.75 11.35
N ARG A 65 -0.60 1.77 11.76
CA ARG A 65 -1.96 1.63 11.22
C ARG A 65 -2.84 0.85 12.18
N THR A 66 -4.11 1.24 12.21
CA THR A 66 -5.21 0.47 12.80
C THR A 66 -6.10 -0.03 11.68
N GLY A 67 -6.34 -1.33 11.62
CA GLY A 67 -7.19 -1.96 10.60
C GLY A 67 -8.66 -1.98 10.97
N LYS A 68 -9.45 -2.66 10.15
CA LYS A 68 -10.88 -2.82 10.41
C LYS A 68 -11.12 -3.95 11.41
N SER A 69 -12.06 -3.73 12.34
CA SER A 69 -12.49 -4.78 13.26
C SER A 69 -13.12 -5.95 12.52
N ARG A 70 -12.83 -7.16 12.97
CA ARG A 70 -13.37 -8.42 12.44
C ARG A 70 -13.99 -9.24 13.55
N GLY A 71 -15.15 -9.83 13.24
CA GLY A 71 -15.78 -10.82 14.12
C GLY A 71 -15.02 -12.13 14.10
N ILE A 72 -14.44 -12.52 15.24
CA ILE A 72 -13.72 -13.77 15.41
C ILE A 72 -14.51 -14.69 16.33
N ALA A 73 -14.78 -15.93 15.87
CA ALA A 73 -15.43 -16.94 16.69
C ALA A 73 -14.44 -17.48 17.72
N MET A 74 -14.74 -17.28 19.01
CA MET A 74 -13.99 -17.75 20.14
C MET A 74 -14.88 -18.69 20.95
N GLY A 75 -14.83 -19.98 20.62
CA GLY A 75 -15.78 -20.96 21.18
C GLY A 75 -17.22 -20.63 20.82
N ASN A 76 -18.07 -20.36 21.82
CA ASN A 76 -19.48 -20.00 21.64
C ASN A 76 -19.72 -18.48 21.57
N SER A 77 -18.68 -17.66 21.59
CA SER A 77 -18.75 -16.19 21.58
C SER A 77 -18.17 -15.63 20.29
N LEU A 78 -18.77 -14.54 19.80
CA LEU A 78 -18.21 -13.72 18.72
C LEU A 78 -17.54 -12.50 19.38
N LEU A 79 -16.26 -12.31 19.10
CA LEU A 79 -15.45 -11.22 19.61
C LEU A 79 -15.09 -10.31 18.45
N GLU A 80 -15.31 -8.98 18.57
CA GLU A 80 -14.83 -8.00 17.62
C GLU A 80 -13.36 -7.70 17.94
N VAL A 81 -12.47 -8.08 17.00
CA VAL A 81 -11.02 -7.91 17.16
C VAL A 81 -10.50 -6.92 16.14
N THR A 82 -9.82 -5.87 16.60
CA THR A 82 -9.20 -4.86 15.74
C THR A 82 -7.69 -5.12 15.63
N PRO A 83 -7.16 -5.35 14.41
CA PRO A 83 -5.73 -5.48 14.20
C PRO A 83 -5.06 -4.11 14.21
N ILE A 84 -3.88 -4.02 14.85
CA ILE A 84 -3.08 -2.80 14.94
C ILE A 84 -1.64 -3.13 14.60
N LEU A 85 -0.98 -2.31 13.79
CA LEU A 85 0.42 -2.46 13.43
C LEU A 85 1.28 -1.41 14.12
N PHE A 86 2.33 -1.87 14.76
CA PHE A 86 3.43 -1.07 15.28
C PHE A 86 4.75 -1.46 14.62
N ILE A 87 5.67 -0.51 14.49
CA ILE A 87 7.07 -0.77 14.21
C ILE A 87 7.85 -0.61 15.51
N SER A 88 8.82 -1.50 15.73
CA SER A 88 9.74 -1.45 16.86
C SER A 88 11.17 -1.22 16.39
N GLU A 89 11.89 -0.30 17.03
CA GLU A 89 13.34 -0.16 16.85
C GLU A 89 14.13 -1.25 17.59
N SER A 90 13.49 -1.99 18.49
CA SER A 90 14.11 -3.04 19.30
C SER A 90 13.55 -4.42 18.94
N ASN A 91 14.43 -5.40 18.80
CA ASN A 91 14.07 -6.82 18.64
C ASN A 91 14.17 -7.61 19.95
N VAL A 92 14.54 -6.95 21.05
CA VAL A 92 14.67 -7.64 22.36
C VAL A 92 13.29 -7.78 22.97
N VAL A 93 12.84 -9.01 23.14
CA VAL A 93 11.53 -9.35 23.69
C VAL A 93 11.71 -10.26 24.91
N THR A 94 11.01 -9.94 25.97
CA THR A 94 10.91 -10.77 27.16
C THR A 94 9.44 -11.07 27.41
N PRO A 95 8.91 -12.22 26.95
CA PRO A 95 7.50 -12.58 27.16
C PRO A 95 7.14 -12.54 28.63
N LYS A 96 6.01 -11.94 28.96
CA LYS A 96 5.52 -11.80 30.33
C LYS A 96 4.04 -12.13 30.41
N THR A 97 3.58 -12.42 31.61
CA THR A 97 2.19 -12.52 32.05
C THR A 97 1.35 -13.52 31.24
N LEU A 98 0.91 -13.16 30.06
CA LEU A 98 -0.02 -13.95 29.24
C LEU A 98 0.68 -14.82 28.19
N TYR A 99 2.01 -14.71 28.10
CA TYR A 99 2.77 -15.35 27.04
C TYR A 99 3.91 -16.18 27.63
N LYS A 100 4.07 -17.41 27.09
CA LYS A 100 5.14 -18.33 27.47
C LYS A 100 6.32 -18.30 26.51
N ASN A 101 6.12 -17.81 25.27
CA ASN A 101 7.15 -17.77 24.24
C ASN A 101 6.94 -16.61 23.27
N SER A 102 7.99 -16.25 22.52
CA SER A 102 7.93 -15.27 21.45
C SER A 102 8.87 -15.63 20.32
N GLU A 103 8.54 -15.23 19.11
CA GLU A 103 9.38 -15.49 17.93
C GLU A 103 9.21 -14.39 16.90
N TRP A 104 10.32 -13.89 16.35
CA TRP A 104 10.34 -13.03 15.18
C TRP A 104 10.32 -13.87 13.91
N VAL A 105 9.20 -13.83 13.20
CA VAL A 105 8.96 -14.66 12.01
C VAL A 105 8.90 -13.82 10.75
N ASP A 106 9.16 -14.45 9.62
CA ASP A 106 8.80 -13.90 8.32
C ASP A 106 7.28 -13.74 8.20
N PRO A 107 6.75 -12.63 7.63
CA PRO A 107 5.31 -12.45 7.43
C PRO A 107 4.59 -13.64 6.80
N GLY A 108 5.23 -14.33 5.85
CA GLY A 108 4.68 -15.54 5.24
C GLY A 108 4.47 -16.72 6.18
N MET A 109 5.01 -16.66 7.40
CA MET A 109 4.82 -17.68 8.43
C MET A 109 3.64 -17.41 9.38
N ILE A 110 3.04 -16.22 9.30
CA ILE A 110 1.85 -15.86 10.10
C ILE A 110 0.69 -16.77 9.69
N GLY A 111 0.05 -17.37 10.68
CA GLY A 111 -1.03 -18.34 10.49
C GLY A 111 -0.59 -19.74 10.04
N LYS A 112 0.72 -19.96 9.79
CA LYS A 112 1.28 -21.30 9.47
C LYS A 112 1.85 -22.02 10.70
N LYS A 113 1.95 -21.33 11.83
CA LYS A 113 2.32 -21.99 13.09
C LYS A 113 1.24 -22.98 13.48
N GLU A 114 1.67 -24.13 14.01
CA GLU A 114 0.76 -25.07 14.60
C GLU A 114 -0.03 -24.36 15.72
N TYR A 115 -1.34 -24.40 15.64
CA TYR A 115 -2.24 -23.73 16.56
C TYR A 115 -2.06 -22.21 16.63
N SER A 116 -2.42 -21.52 15.56
CA SER A 116 -2.52 -20.04 15.51
C SER A 116 -3.96 -19.58 15.81
N THR A 117 -4.09 -18.35 16.33
CA THR A 117 -5.40 -17.69 16.47
C THR A 117 -6.12 -17.65 15.11
N PRO A 118 -7.44 -17.95 15.08
CA PRO A 118 -8.21 -17.87 13.83
C PRO A 118 -8.08 -16.51 13.15
N SER A 119 -8.00 -16.50 11.83
CA SER A 119 -7.88 -15.29 10.99
C SER A 119 -6.65 -14.41 11.27
N LEU A 120 -5.64 -14.90 11.99
CA LEU A 120 -4.44 -14.13 12.33
C LEU A 120 -3.75 -13.57 11.09
N ARG A 121 -3.65 -14.39 10.03
CA ARG A 121 -3.07 -13.98 8.76
C ARG A 121 -3.88 -12.88 8.06
N ASP A 122 -5.20 -13.03 8.03
CA ASP A 122 -6.08 -12.04 7.40
C ASP A 122 -6.02 -10.70 8.14
N MET A 123 -6.00 -10.75 9.48
CA MET A 123 -5.84 -9.56 10.32
C MET A 123 -4.50 -8.87 10.08
N TYR A 124 -3.42 -9.64 9.93
CA TYR A 124 -2.12 -9.07 9.57
C TYR A 124 -2.17 -8.41 8.19
N GLY A 125 -2.78 -9.05 7.19
CA GLY A 125 -2.95 -8.51 5.85
C GLY A 125 -3.68 -7.16 5.83
N ASP A 126 -4.66 -6.95 6.73
CA ASP A 126 -5.42 -5.70 6.82
C ASP A 126 -4.56 -4.50 7.27
N VAL A 127 -3.45 -4.75 7.97
CA VAL A 127 -2.59 -3.69 8.53
C VAL A 127 -1.19 -3.64 7.94
N ALA A 128 -0.75 -4.70 7.29
CA ALA A 128 0.64 -4.87 6.86
C ALA A 128 0.83 -4.89 5.34
N SER A 129 -0.10 -4.33 4.59
CA SER A 129 0.14 -4.10 3.16
C SER A 129 0.94 -2.82 2.96
N PHE A 130 2.05 -2.93 2.24
CA PHE A 130 2.94 -1.82 1.92
C PHE A 130 3.06 -1.69 0.41
N LEU A 131 3.18 -0.46 -0.07
CA LEU A 131 3.43 -0.17 -1.47
C LEU A 131 4.92 -0.04 -1.72
N TYR A 132 5.42 -0.87 -2.61
CA TYR A 132 6.80 -0.84 -3.09
C TYR A 132 6.85 -0.30 -4.51
N ILE A 133 7.80 0.58 -4.78
CA ILE A 133 7.93 1.24 -6.08
C ILE A 133 8.92 0.46 -6.95
N LEU A 134 8.46 -0.02 -8.09
CA LEU A 134 9.31 -0.62 -9.11
C LEU A 134 9.66 0.40 -10.18
N LYS A 135 10.96 0.58 -10.44
CA LYS A 135 11.45 1.38 -11.57
C LYS A 135 11.46 0.52 -12.83
N THR A 136 10.78 1.00 -13.86
CA THR A 136 10.69 0.33 -15.17
C THR A 136 11.34 1.17 -16.28
N SER A 137 11.45 0.61 -17.48
CA SER A 137 11.71 1.40 -18.67
C SER A 137 10.45 2.16 -19.06
N ILE A 138 10.58 3.46 -19.38
CA ILE A 138 9.46 4.32 -19.77
C ILE A 138 8.70 3.72 -20.97
N GLY A 139 7.37 3.65 -20.85
CA GLY A 139 6.49 3.05 -21.85
C GLY A 139 6.39 1.52 -21.79
N GLN A 140 7.04 0.88 -20.79
CA GLN A 140 6.98 -0.57 -20.59
C GLN A 140 6.20 -0.95 -19.30
N GLU A 141 5.61 0.00 -18.63
CA GLU A 141 4.94 -0.17 -17.34
C GLU A 141 3.86 -1.24 -17.42
N GLN A 142 2.99 -1.15 -18.43
CA GLN A 142 1.90 -2.10 -18.66
C GLN A 142 2.41 -3.53 -19.00
N ASN A 143 3.52 -3.63 -19.72
CA ASN A 143 4.10 -4.93 -20.06
C ASN A 143 4.70 -5.59 -18.82
N VAL A 144 5.39 -4.81 -17.97
CA VAL A 144 5.93 -5.29 -16.69
C VAL A 144 4.78 -5.72 -15.76
N ALA A 145 3.73 -4.91 -15.62
CA ALA A 145 2.57 -5.24 -14.80
C ALA A 145 1.88 -6.55 -15.26
N LYS A 146 1.69 -6.72 -16.57
CA LYS A 146 1.13 -7.96 -17.14
C LYS A 146 2.02 -9.17 -16.87
N GLU A 147 3.34 -9.03 -16.98
CA GLU A 147 4.28 -10.11 -16.70
C GLU A 147 4.25 -10.50 -15.21
N ILE A 148 4.18 -9.52 -14.30
CA ILE A 148 3.97 -9.76 -12.86
C ILE A 148 2.69 -10.55 -12.63
N GLN A 149 1.58 -10.12 -13.21
CA GLN A 149 0.29 -10.79 -13.07
C GLN A 149 0.32 -12.24 -13.61
N ALA A 150 0.99 -12.44 -14.75
CA ALA A 150 1.15 -13.78 -15.32
C ALA A 150 1.96 -14.70 -14.42
N ARG A 151 3.02 -14.18 -13.78
CA ARG A 151 3.82 -14.93 -12.81
C ARG A 151 3.04 -15.34 -11.57
N LEU A 152 2.22 -14.42 -11.05
CA LEU A 152 1.37 -14.67 -9.88
C LEU A 152 0.22 -15.65 -10.19
N SER A 153 -0.24 -15.71 -11.43
CA SER A 153 -1.30 -16.64 -11.85
C SER A 153 -0.78 -18.03 -12.23
N GLY A 154 0.54 -18.19 -12.35
CA GLY A 154 1.17 -19.45 -12.77
C GLY A 154 1.40 -20.42 -11.61
N SER A 155 1.39 -21.71 -11.89
CA SER A 155 1.88 -22.75 -10.98
C SER A 155 3.39 -22.89 -11.13
N GLY A 156 4.17 -22.39 -10.16
CA GLY A 156 5.62 -22.45 -10.27
C GLY A 156 6.37 -22.01 -9.02
N SER A 157 7.59 -21.54 -9.19
CA SER A 157 8.53 -21.17 -8.11
C SER A 157 8.10 -19.98 -7.24
N LEU A 158 6.96 -19.35 -7.54
CA LEU A 158 6.42 -18.20 -6.80
C LEU A 158 5.16 -18.52 -5.99
N MET A 159 4.76 -19.80 -5.92
CA MET A 159 3.56 -20.20 -5.14
C MET A 159 3.64 -19.80 -3.67
N ASP A 160 4.83 -19.74 -3.12
CA ASP A 160 5.07 -19.38 -1.72
C ASP A 160 4.91 -17.88 -1.43
N ILE A 161 4.88 -17.04 -2.46
CA ILE A 161 4.68 -15.58 -2.32
C ILE A 161 3.41 -15.05 -2.99
N GLN A 162 2.62 -15.90 -3.65
CA GLN A 162 1.38 -15.47 -4.32
C GLN A 162 0.44 -14.74 -3.35
N ASP A 163 0.28 -15.30 -2.16
CA ASP A 163 -0.58 -14.74 -1.11
C ASP A 163 0.07 -13.53 -0.39
N GLU A 164 1.31 -13.21 -0.69
CA GLU A 164 2.06 -12.09 -0.10
C GLU A 164 2.06 -10.85 -1.01
N ILE A 165 1.57 -10.97 -2.24
CA ILE A 165 1.43 -9.87 -3.20
C ILE A 165 -0.06 -9.57 -3.36
N TYR A 166 -0.49 -8.41 -2.91
CA TYR A 166 -1.91 -8.05 -2.82
C TYR A 166 -2.41 -7.28 -4.05
N GLY A 167 -1.51 -6.53 -4.71
CA GLY A 167 -1.90 -5.74 -5.87
C GLY A 167 -0.72 -5.25 -6.70
N VAL A 168 -1.01 -4.92 -7.95
CA VAL A 168 -0.08 -4.27 -8.87
C VAL A 168 -0.78 -3.08 -9.50
N LEU A 169 -0.21 -1.90 -9.33
CA LEU A 169 -0.77 -0.64 -9.78
C LEU A 169 0.16 0.01 -10.80
N SER A 170 -0.37 0.37 -11.96
CA SER A 170 0.37 1.05 -13.03
C SER A 170 -0.31 2.37 -13.39
N PRO A 171 -0.03 3.45 -12.66
CA PRO A 171 -0.64 4.75 -12.90
C PRO A 171 -0.23 5.33 -14.24
N ASN A 172 -1.17 5.84 -15.01
CA ASN A 172 -0.90 6.43 -16.34
C ASN A 172 -0.01 7.68 -16.29
N TYR A 173 -0.01 8.36 -15.14
CA TYR A 173 0.69 9.64 -14.96
C TYR A 173 2.11 9.49 -14.41
N MET A 174 2.51 8.31 -13.94
CA MET A 174 3.86 8.05 -13.44
C MET A 174 4.66 7.18 -14.40
N LYS A 175 5.17 7.81 -15.47
CA LYS A 175 6.00 7.11 -16.45
C LYS A 175 7.28 6.55 -15.84
N GLY A 176 7.58 5.29 -16.12
CA GLY A 176 8.77 4.59 -15.62
C GLY A 176 8.62 3.98 -14.23
N TYR A 177 7.41 3.99 -13.65
CA TYR A 177 7.15 3.45 -12.33
C TYR A 177 5.86 2.63 -12.30
N ILE A 178 5.86 1.57 -11.50
CA ILE A 178 4.68 0.80 -11.09
C ILE A 178 4.78 0.55 -9.59
N PHE A 179 3.65 0.30 -8.95
CA PHE A 179 3.58 -0.01 -7.53
C PHE A 179 3.15 -1.45 -7.35
N VAL A 180 3.75 -2.11 -6.37
CA VAL A 180 3.37 -3.45 -5.94
C VAL A 180 3.02 -3.39 -4.47
N GLU A 181 1.80 -3.78 -4.14
CA GLU A 181 1.35 -3.93 -2.77
C GLU A 181 1.72 -5.34 -2.29
N ALA A 182 2.49 -5.42 -1.21
CA ALA A 182 3.00 -6.67 -0.67
C ALA A 182 3.19 -6.60 0.84
N SER A 183 3.30 -7.75 1.48
CA SER A 183 3.54 -7.87 2.93
C SER A 183 4.99 -7.54 3.32
N ALA A 184 5.97 -7.68 2.41
CA ALA A 184 7.38 -7.41 2.67
C ALA A 184 8.18 -7.16 1.39
N PHE A 185 9.29 -6.41 1.51
CA PHE A 185 10.17 -6.03 0.42
C PHE A 185 10.77 -7.23 -0.33
N HIS A 186 11.25 -8.23 0.38
CA HIS A 186 11.88 -9.41 -0.22
C HIS A 186 10.93 -10.25 -1.08
N HIS A 187 9.61 -10.20 -0.82
CA HIS A 187 8.62 -10.84 -1.69
C HIS A 187 8.56 -10.16 -3.06
N VAL A 188 8.70 -8.83 -3.08
CA VAL A 188 8.74 -8.05 -4.32
C VAL A 188 10.05 -8.31 -5.07
N GLU A 189 11.19 -8.38 -4.38
CA GLU A 189 12.48 -8.74 -5.01
C GLU A 189 12.43 -10.14 -5.62
N LYS A 190 11.88 -11.10 -4.90
CA LYS A 190 11.68 -12.46 -5.41
C LYS A 190 10.75 -12.48 -6.63
N LEU A 191 9.66 -11.73 -6.60
CA LEU A 191 8.70 -11.61 -7.71
C LEU A 191 9.38 -11.11 -9.00
N ILE A 192 10.24 -10.10 -8.89
CA ILE A 192 10.94 -9.53 -10.07
C ILE A 192 12.21 -10.27 -10.46
N GLY A 193 12.60 -11.30 -9.70
CA GLY A 193 13.74 -12.17 -10.02
C GLY A 193 15.11 -11.58 -9.64
N ARG A 194 15.20 -10.79 -8.56
CA ARG A 194 16.45 -10.15 -8.13
C ARG A 194 17.06 -10.67 -6.82
N ALA A 195 16.33 -11.41 -6.04
CA ALA A 195 16.77 -11.90 -4.72
C ALA A 195 17.72 -13.11 -4.75
N GLY A 196 18.48 -13.31 -5.82
CA GLY A 196 19.37 -14.47 -5.94
C GLY A 196 18.66 -15.82 -6.04
N VAL A 197 17.34 -15.80 -6.23
CA VAL A 197 16.46 -16.96 -6.33
C VAL A 197 16.25 -17.29 -7.81
N SER A 198 15.97 -18.54 -8.13
CA SER A 198 15.84 -19.16 -9.45
C SER A 198 14.74 -18.60 -10.39
N THR A 199 14.29 -17.37 -10.18
CA THR A 199 13.35 -16.70 -11.05
C THR A 199 14.08 -15.81 -12.05
N THR A 200 13.73 -15.95 -13.33
CA THR A 200 14.28 -15.09 -14.39
C THR A 200 13.86 -13.64 -14.15
N PRO A 201 14.80 -12.65 -14.21
CA PRO A 201 14.44 -11.24 -14.06
C PRO A 201 13.38 -10.78 -15.06
N ILE A 202 12.43 -9.96 -14.58
CA ILE A 202 11.42 -9.35 -15.47
C ILE A 202 12.11 -8.36 -16.41
N LYS A 203 11.89 -8.54 -17.71
CA LYS A 203 12.41 -7.65 -18.74
C LYS A 203 11.85 -6.24 -18.55
N ASN A 204 12.70 -5.22 -18.67
CA ASN A 204 12.35 -3.80 -18.49
C ASN A 204 11.99 -3.38 -17.05
N CYS A 205 12.00 -4.28 -16.07
CA CYS A 205 11.98 -3.94 -14.66
C CYS A 205 13.42 -3.73 -14.18
N ARG A 206 13.75 -2.49 -13.73
CA ARG A 206 15.15 -2.13 -13.43
C ARG A 206 15.52 -2.44 -11.97
N LYS A 207 14.69 -2.02 -11.03
CA LYS A 207 14.89 -2.27 -9.58
C LYS A 207 13.62 -1.96 -8.79
N VAL A 208 13.54 -2.49 -7.58
CA VAL A 208 12.70 -1.97 -6.51
C VAL A 208 13.42 -0.76 -5.93
N LEU A 209 12.70 0.32 -5.65
CA LEU A 209 13.26 1.44 -4.90
C LEU A 209 13.27 1.09 -3.42
N ASP A 210 14.30 1.59 -2.72
CA ASP A 210 14.42 1.35 -1.29
C ASP A 210 13.31 2.11 -0.54
N GLY A 211 12.74 1.48 0.48
CA GLY A 211 11.69 2.03 1.32
C GLY A 211 10.28 1.62 0.89
N GLU A 212 9.39 1.81 1.83
CA GLU A 212 7.96 1.59 1.70
C GLU A 212 7.26 2.94 1.52
N SER A 213 6.24 2.97 0.67
CA SER A 213 5.43 4.17 0.48
C SER A 213 4.06 3.95 1.14
N PRO A 214 3.62 4.85 2.04
CA PRO A 214 2.26 4.84 2.52
C PRO A 214 1.28 4.96 1.35
N LEU A 215 0.11 4.33 1.47
CA LEU A 215 -0.91 4.40 0.42
C LEU A 215 -1.35 5.86 0.17
N GLU A 216 -1.40 6.66 1.23
CA GLU A 216 -1.79 8.06 1.18
C GLU A 216 -0.89 8.89 0.25
N ASP A 217 0.42 8.58 0.22
CA ASP A 217 1.38 9.26 -0.67
C ASP A 217 1.19 8.87 -2.14
N VAL A 218 0.61 7.70 -2.40
CA VAL A 218 0.42 7.16 -3.75
C VAL A 218 -0.97 7.45 -4.30
N LEU A 219 -1.99 7.60 -3.46
CA LEU A 219 -3.38 7.89 -3.85
C LEU A 219 -3.50 9.05 -4.85
N PRO A 220 -2.81 10.21 -4.69
CA PRO A 220 -2.92 11.31 -5.65
C PRO A 220 -2.46 10.96 -7.07
N TYR A 221 -1.68 9.90 -7.22
CA TYR A 221 -1.21 9.41 -8.52
C TYR A 221 -2.09 8.28 -9.09
N LEU A 222 -2.93 7.67 -8.25
CA LEU A 222 -3.90 6.65 -8.66
C LEU A 222 -5.22 7.28 -9.09
N GLU A 223 -5.58 8.44 -8.54
CA GLU A 223 -6.77 9.16 -8.93
C GLU A 223 -6.59 9.74 -10.34
N PRO A 224 -7.55 9.53 -11.25
CA PRO A 224 -7.51 10.17 -12.55
C PRO A 224 -7.62 11.69 -12.34
N LYS A 225 -6.52 12.42 -12.57
CA LYS A 225 -6.61 13.87 -12.66
C LYS A 225 -7.40 14.20 -13.91
N ALA A 226 -8.47 14.97 -13.76
CA ALA A 226 -9.18 15.49 -14.91
C ALA A 226 -8.18 16.17 -15.84
N ALA A 227 -8.25 15.91 -17.14
CA ALA A 227 -7.35 16.50 -18.13
C ALA A 227 -7.38 18.04 -18.10
N THR A 228 -8.46 18.60 -17.55
CA THR A 228 -8.67 20.04 -17.32
C THR A 228 -7.93 20.59 -16.10
N THR A 229 -7.33 19.73 -15.25
CA THR A 229 -6.67 20.16 -14.01
C THR A 229 -5.53 21.16 -14.30
N GLY A 230 -5.63 22.36 -13.75
CA GLY A 230 -4.66 23.44 -13.94
C GLY A 230 -4.83 24.24 -15.23
N ILE A 231 -5.91 24.01 -15.98
CA ILE A 231 -6.35 24.84 -17.10
C ILE A 231 -7.48 25.73 -16.61
N GLU A 232 -7.28 27.02 -16.61
CA GLU A 232 -8.26 28.03 -16.18
C GLU A 232 -8.58 28.99 -17.31
N GLU A 233 -9.74 29.64 -17.24
CA GLU A 233 -10.11 30.69 -18.20
C GLU A 233 -9.10 31.83 -18.16
N GLY A 234 -8.66 32.28 -19.33
CA GLY A 234 -7.63 33.30 -19.49
C GLY A 234 -6.20 32.74 -19.61
N CYS A 235 -5.93 31.50 -19.24
CA CYS A 235 -4.63 30.88 -19.44
C CYS A 235 -4.23 30.88 -20.95
N ILE A 236 -2.93 30.99 -21.19
CA ILE A 236 -2.38 30.78 -22.54
C ILE A 236 -1.92 29.33 -22.64
N VAL A 237 -2.37 28.68 -23.72
CA VAL A 237 -2.07 27.26 -23.97
C VAL A 237 -1.47 27.11 -25.37
N GLU A 238 -0.63 26.09 -25.52
CA GLU A 238 -0.16 25.61 -26.82
C GLU A 238 -0.93 24.33 -27.17
N ILE A 239 -1.41 24.25 -28.42
CA ILE A 239 -2.16 23.09 -28.92
C ILE A 239 -1.17 22.06 -29.44
N HIS A 240 -1.20 20.83 -28.86
CA HIS A 240 -0.31 19.74 -29.26
C HIS A 240 -0.95 18.69 -30.18
N GLY A 241 -2.27 18.80 -30.43
CA GLY A 241 -3.03 17.83 -31.20
C GLY A 241 -3.88 18.49 -32.30
N GLY A 242 -4.26 17.72 -33.33
CA GLY A 242 -5.17 18.15 -34.39
C GLY A 242 -4.57 19.11 -35.41
N ALA A 243 -5.46 19.79 -36.19
CA ALA A 243 -5.09 20.67 -37.29
C ALA A 243 -4.37 21.94 -36.86
N PHE A 244 -4.46 22.33 -35.59
CA PHE A 244 -3.91 23.57 -35.04
C PHE A 244 -2.68 23.31 -34.14
N ARG A 245 -2.04 22.19 -34.33
CA ARG A 245 -0.85 21.81 -33.55
C ARG A 245 0.25 22.85 -33.66
N GLY A 246 0.82 23.24 -32.50
CA GLY A 246 1.89 24.24 -32.40
C GLY A 246 1.41 25.68 -32.31
N GLN A 247 0.09 25.93 -32.39
CA GLN A 247 -0.45 27.28 -32.24
C GLN A 247 -0.73 27.61 -30.79
N SER A 248 -0.52 28.86 -30.40
CA SER A 248 -0.85 29.42 -29.12
C SER A 248 -2.26 29.97 -29.11
N ALA A 249 -2.99 29.74 -28.02
CA ALA A 249 -4.37 30.17 -27.88
C ALA A 249 -4.66 30.58 -26.43
N ARG A 250 -5.68 31.42 -26.24
CA ARG A 250 -6.20 31.79 -24.94
C ARG A 250 -7.39 30.91 -24.57
N VAL A 251 -7.43 30.40 -23.37
CA VAL A 251 -8.58 29.65 -22.84
C VAL A 251 -9.73 30.60 -22.57
N ILE A 252 -10.89 30.34 -23.22
CA ILE A 252 -12.12 31.11 -23.03
C ILE A 252 -13.04 30.38 -22.04
N ARG A 253 -13.05 29.05 -22.10
CA ARG A 253 -13.95 28.23 -21.29
C ARG A 253 -13.36 26.84 -21.05
N VAL A 254 -13.56 26.33 -19.83
CA VAL A 254 -13.23 24.96 -19.46
C VAL A 254 -14.54 24.20 -19.17
N THR A 255 -14.69 23.01 -19.78
CA THR A 255 -15.84 22.12 -19.56
C THR A 255 -15.33 20.83 -18.95
N GLU A 256 -15.23 20.80 -17.61
CA GLU A 256 -14.67 19.68 -16.85
C GLU A 256 -15.40 18.36 -17.13
N SER A 257 -16.72 18.36 -17.18
CA SER A 257 -17.54 17.16 -17.40
C SER A 257 -17.29 16.45 -18.74
N LYS A 258 -16.74 17.16 -19.72
CA LYS A 258 -16.40 16.62 -21.05
C LYS A 258 -14.89 16.56 -21.30
N GLU A 259 -14.08 17.03 -20.36
CA GLU A 259 -12.63 17.20 -20.50
C GLU A 259 -12.28 18.02 -21.76
N GLU A 260 -13.07 19.07 -22.05
CA GLU A 260 -12.92 19.94 -23.21
C GLU A 260 -12.56 21.37 -22.79
N VAL A 261 -11.76 22.03 -23.60
CA VAL A 261 -11.34 23.41 -23.43
C VAL A 261 -11.68 24.19 -24.71
N THR A 262 -12.40 25.29 -24.57
CA THR A 262 -12.64 26.23 -25.67
C THR A 262 -11.55 27.27 -25.63
N VAL A 263 -10.83 27.43 -26.73
CA VAL A 263 -9.69 28.34 -26.86
C VAL A 263 -9.88 29.31 -28.05
N GLU A 264 -9.28 30.48 -27.95
CA GLU A 264 -9.23 31.48 -29.01
C GLU A 264 -7.81 31.58 -29.53
N LEU A 265 -7.64 31.40 -30.85
CA LEU A 265 -6.35 31.43 -31.52
C LEU A 265 -5.82 32.85 -31.63
N PHE A 266 -4.54 33.10 -31.29
CA PHE A 266 -3.93 34.43 -31.43
C PHE A 266 -3.64 34.85 -32.88
N GLU A 267 -3.34 33.88 -33.74
CA GLU A 267 -2.90 34.17 -35.14
C GLU A 267 -4.05 34.22 -36.14
N ALA A 268 -5.30 34.14 -35.70
CA ALA A 268 -6.45 34.21 -36.58
C ALA A 268 -6.81 35.67 -36.87
N ALA A 269 -6.98 36.04 -38.16
CA ALA A 269 -7.41 37.37 -38.58
C ALA A 269 -8.82 37.74 -38.07
N VAL A 270 -9.61 36.76 -37.66
CA VAL A 270 -10.90 36.88 -36.99
C VAL A 270 -10.85 35.97 -35.76
N PRO A 271 -11.37 36.42 -34.60
CA PRO A 271 -11.41 35.55 -33.40
C PRO A 271 -12.17 34.27 -33.73
N VAL A 272 -11.47 33.13 -33.70
CA VAL A 272 -12.06 31.80 -33.91
C VAL A 272 -11.99 31.05 -32.61
N ALA A 273 -13.17 30.79 -32.01
CA ALA A 273 -13.28 29.90 -30.87
C ALA A 273 -13.25 28.46 -31.35
N LEU A 274 -12.33 27.69 -30.78
CA LEU A 274 -12.08 26.28 -31.08
C LEU A 274 -12.24 25.47 -29.82
N THR A 275 -13.02 24.39 -29.86
CA THR A 275 -13.10 23.43 -28.76
C THR A 275 -12.16 22.26 -29.02
N VAL A 276 -11.26 22.02 -28.11
CA VAL A 276 -10.26 20.95 -28.16
C VAL A 276 -10.33 20.12 -26.86
N ARG A 277 -9.87 18.89 -26.90
CA ARG A 277 -9.74 18.09 -25.71
C ARG A 277 -8.64 18.66 -24.80
N ALA A 278 -8.86 18.62 -23.50
CA ALA A 278 -7.92 19.17 -22.54
C ALA A 278 -6.54 18.47 -22.56
N ASP A 279 -6.50 17.18 -22.94
CA ASP A 279 -5.26 16.41 -23.12
C ASP A 279 -4.43 16.84 -24.36
N GLN A 280 -5.02 17.65 -25.25
CA GLN A 280 -4.37 18.18 -26.47
C GLN A 280 -3.79 19.58 -26.29
N VAL A 281 -3.91 20.17 -25.10
CA VAL A 281 -3.37 21.50 -24.82
C VAL A 281 -2.40 21.46 -23.63
N ARG A 282 -1.44 22.36 -23.64
CA ARG A 282 -0.47 22.56 -22.58
C ARG A 282 -0.46 24.03 -22.17
N VAL A 283 -0.65 24.28 -20.87
CA VAL A 283 -0.56 25.64 -20.33
C VAL A 283 0.89 26.13 -20.45
N THR A 284 1.07 27.27 -21.13
CA THR A 284 2.35 27.96 -21.28
C THR A 284 2.43 29.18 -20.35
N GLN A 285 1.29 29.82 -20.07
CA GLN A 285 1.23 30.94 -19.13
C GLN A 285 -0.10 30.90 -18.35
N ARG A 286 0.01 31.03 -17.03
CA ARG A 286 -1.16 31.14 -16.14
C ARG A 286 -1.59 32.59 -15.98
N VAL A 287 -2.86 32.80 -15.64
CA VAL A 287 -3.38 34.09 -15.18
C VAL A 287 -2.86 34.28 -13.75
N GLU A 288 -2.22 35.42 -13.48
CA GLU A 288 -1.85 35.82 -12.12
C GLU A 288 -3.08 36.32 -11.34
#